data_77c2397baf8b373d208eaded531998cf
#
_entry.id   77c2397baf8b373d208eaded531998cf
#
_cell.length_a   1.000
_cell.length_b   1.000
_cell.length_c   1.000
_cell.angle_alpha   90.00
_cell.angle_beta   90.00
_cell.angle_gamma   90.00
#
_symmetry.space_group_name_H-M   'P 1'
#
loop_
_entity.id
_entity.type
_entity.pdbx_description
1 polymer ?
#
loop_
_entity_poly.entity_id
_entity_poly.type
_entity_poly.pdbx_seq_one_letter_code
_entity_poly.pdbx_strand_id
1 'polypeptide(L)'
;IKIHQLAVNSSTLQYDLDKIGNQFSEAVPHCVIISHASNVTGTIAPIREIFSIAKKYNAITVADMCQTAGLIDTDISSTDFDYVVFAGHKTLYGPLGVSGFISQYPERLLPLIYGGTGVESANQDMPTSAPERFEAGSHSSIAIAGLNASLRWLLETGIHAVFDREQKNKARLIEVLEQYDNIRIIKASDQIGLISCLFDQYSSDEIGQVLSERNIAFRSGLHCAPCAHQFIKTFPAGTVRFSVGYFNNDEDFSMLDRALQYIYENS
;
A
#
# COMPACT_ATOMS: atom_id res chain seq x y z
N ILE A 1 15.15 20.80 -0.31
CA ILE A 1 14.10 20.15 -1.11
C ILE A 1 12.78 20.88 -0.83
N LYS A 2 12.03 21.25 -1.88
CA LYS A 2 10.68 21.78 -1.77
C LYS A 2 9.69 20.65 -2.06
N ILE A 3 8.71 20.46 -1.18
CA ILE A 3 7.73 19.37 -1.28
C ILE A 3 6.37 20.00 -1.60
N HIS A 4 5.70 19.46 -2.60
CA HIS A 4 4.33 19.82 -2.97
C HIS A 4 3.45 18.56 -2.85
N GLN A 5 2.28 18.71 -2.26
CA GLN A 5 1.28 17.65 -2.22
C GLN A 5 0.43 17.70 -3.49
N LEU A 6 0.14 16.54 -4.05
CA LEU A 6 -0.73 16.43 -5.22
C LEU A 6 -2.18 16.72 -4.84
N ALA A 7 -2.93 17.31 -5.78
CA ALA A 7 -4.33 17.63 -5.57
C ALA A 7 -5.20 16.38 -5.47
N VAL A 8 -5.81 16.20 -4.30
CA VAL A 8 -6.79 15.15 -4.00
C VAL A 8 -8.06 15.82 -3.49
N ASN A 9 -9.20 15.36 -3.95
CA ASN A 9 -10.50 15.81 -3.44
C ASN A 9 -10.75 15.20 -2.07
N SER A 10 -10.95 16.03 -1.05
CA SER A 10 -11.11 15.56 0.34
C SER A 10 -12.41 14.82 0.62
N SER A 11 -13.44 14.99 -0.23
CA SER A 11 -14.74 14.33 -0.06
C SER A 11 -14.80 12.97 -0.77
N THR A 12 -14.19 12.86 -1.96
CA THR A 12 -14.22 11.64 -2.78
C THR A 12 -12.95 10.82 -2.68
N LEU A 13 -11.88 11.39 -2.13
CA LEU A 13 -10.52 10.84 -2.06
C LEU A 13 -9.89 10.57 -3.43
N GLN A 14 -10.46 11.13 -4.50
CA GLN A 14 -9.96 11.00 -5.87
C GLN A 14 -8.89 12.04 -6.18
N TYR A 15 -7.91 11.65 -6.99
CA TYR A 15 -6.91 12.57 -7.53
C TYR A 15 -7.54 13.46 -8.60
N ASP A 16 -7.24 14.76 -8.56
CA ASP A 16 -7.72 15.75 -9.52
C ASP A 16 -6.62 15.97 -10.59
N LEU A 17 -6.71 15.23 -11.70
CA LEU A 17 -5.70 15.23 -12.75
C LEU A 17 -5.51 16.61 -13.39
N ASP A 18 -6.57 17.39 -13.54
CA ASP A 18 -6.50 18.73 -14.12
C ASP A 18 -5.73 19.69 -13.19
N LYS A 19 -6.05 19.65 -11.89
CA LYS A 19 -5.29 20.41 -10.90
C LYS A 19 -3.85 19.95 -10.78
N ILE A 20 -3.57 18.66 -10.85
CA ILE A 20 -2.21 18.12 -10.85
C ILE A 20 -1.44 18.63 -12.07
N GLY A 21 -2.05 18.64 -13.26
CA GLY A 21 -1.47 19.20 -14.47
C GLY A 21 -1.11 20.68 -14.30
N ASN A 22 -2.00 21.47 -13.70
CA ASN A 22 -1.75 22.88 -13.41
C ASN A 22 -0.63 23.05 -12.35
N GLN A 23 -0.63 22.25 -11.28
CA GLN A 23 0.45 22.24 -10.28
C GLN A 23 1.82 22.00 -10.91
N PHE A 24 1.91 21.05 -11.86
CA PHE A 24 3.18 20.74 -12.54
C PHE A 24 3.62 21.85 -13.50
N SER A 25 2.67 22.58 -14.11
CA SER A 25 3.01 23.74 -14.96
C SER A 25 3.49 24.94 -14.14
N GLU A 26 2.92 25.19 -12.97
CA GLU A 26 3.29 26.28 -12.07
C GLU A 26 4.58 25.99 -11.29
N ALA A 27 4.78 24.74 -10.91
CA ALA A 27 5.94 24.27 -10.16
C ALA A 27 6.46 22.96 -10.77
N VAL A 28 7.32 23.09 -11.78
CA VAL A 28 7.87 21.94 -12.52
C VAL A 28 8.49 20.91 -11.56
N PRO A 29 7.98 19.66 -11.51
CA PRO A 29 8.50 18.66 -10.62
C PRO A 29 9.83 18.08 -11.14
N HIS A 30 10.79 17.88 -10.23
CA HIS A 30 11.98 17.08 -10.52
C HIS A 30 11.74 15.59 -10.25
N CYS A 31 10.88 15.29 -9.29
CA CYS A 31 10.52 13.92 -8.90
C CYS A 31 9.06 13.88 -8.46
N VAL A 32 8.35 12.84 -8.87
CA VAL A 32 6.97 12.56 -8.45
C VAL A 32 6.93 11.19 -7.80
N ILE A 33 6.57 11.15 -6.52
CA ILE A 33 6.48 9.91 -5.72
C ILE A 33 5.02 9.70 -5.33
N ILE A 34 4.46 8.54 -5.67
CA ILE A 34 3.05 8.22 -5.38
C ILE A 34 2.94 6.79 -4.87
N SER A 35 2.21 6.61 -3.77
CA SER A 35 1.70 5.29 -3.39
C SER A 35 0.54 4.91 -4.31
N HIS A 36 0.65 3.76 -5.00
CA HIS A 36 -0.37 3.28 -5.94
C HIS A 36 -1.71 3.00 -5.24
N ALA A 37 -1.69 2.57 -3.98
CA ALA A 37 -2.88 2.60 -3.14
C ALA A 37 -2.55 3.10 -1.73
N SER A 38 -3.50 3.83 -1.14
CA SER A 38 -3.37 4.33 0.21
C SER A 38 -3.45 3.21 1.24
N ASN A 39 -2.49 3.15 2.15
CA ASN A 39 -2.51 2.21 3.28
C ASN A 39 -3.48 2.63 4.41
N VAL A 40 -4.15 3.77 4.28
CA VAL A 40 -5.17 4.26 5.21
C VAL A 40 -6.56 4.10 4.64
N THR A 41 -6.78 4.59 3.44
CA THR A 41 -8.13 4.62 2.83
C THR A 41 -8.34 3.53 1.79
N GLY A 42 -7.30 2.80 1.39
CA GLY A 42 -7.38 1.83 0.31
C GLY A 42 -7.52 2.44 -1.09
N THR A 43 -7.66 3.77 -1.19
CA THR A 43 -7.88 4.47 -2.47
C THR A 43 -6.77 4.19 -3.46
N ILE A 44 -7.13 3.79 -4.67
CA ILE A 44 -6.20 3.52 -5.77
C ILE A 44 -5.92 4.85 -6.51
N ALA A 45 -4.64 5.16 -6.68
CA ALA A 45 -4.20 6.34 -7.42
C ALA A 45 -4.08 6.04 -8.93
N PRO A 46 -4.48 6.96 -9.82
CA PRO A 46 -4.28 6.84 -11.26
C PRO A 46 -2.82 7.15 -11.63
N ILE A 47 -1.89 6.27 -11.20
CA ILE A 47 -0.45 6.53 -11.30
C ILE A 47 0.05 6.64 -12.73
N ARG A 48 -0.56 5.92 -13.68
CA ARG A 48 -0.17 5.98 -15.10
C ARG A 48 -0.43 7.36 -15.66
N GLU A 49 -1.62 7.89 -15.42
CA GLU A 49 -2.04 9.22 -15.90
C GLU A 49 -1.17 10.32 -15.27
N ILE A 50 -0.93 10.24 -13.96
CA ILE A 50 -0.11 11.22 -13.26
C ILE A 50 1.34 11.16 -13.74
N PHE A 51 1.90 9.96 -13.92
CA PHE A 51 3.27 9.79 -14.41
C PHE A 51 3.40 10.24 -15.88
N SER A 52 2.41 9.97 -16.72
CA SER A 52 2.38 10.48 -18.09
C SER A 52 2.38 12.02 -18.13
N ILE A 53 1.68 12.68 -17.20
CA ILE A 53 1.76 14.14 -17.07
C ILE A 53 3.15 14.56 -16.59
N ALA A 54 3.72 13.89 -15.57
CA ALA A 54 5.02 14.20 -15.01
C ALA A 54 6.16 14.06 -16.04
N LYS A 55 6.08 13.07 -16.91
CA LYS A 55 7.06 12.82 -17.97
C LYS A 55 7.14 13.94 -19.01
N LYS A 56 6.08 14.72 -19.22
CA LYS A 56 6.12 15.92 -20.06
C LYS A 56 7.10 16.98 -19.54
N TYR A 57 7.43 16.90 -18.24
CA TYR A 57 8.39 17.77 -17.56
C TYR A 57 9.73 17.09 -17.26
N ASN A 58 9.97 15.89 -17.81
CA ASN A 58 11.15 15.06 -17.55
C ASN A 58 11.35 14.72 -16.06
N ALA A 59 10.27 14.64 -15.29
CA ALA A 59 10.34 14.29 -13.88
C ALA A 59 10.72 12.81 -13.70
N ILE A 60 11.47 12.53 -12.63
CA ILE A 60 11.69 11.17 -12.15
C ILE A 60 10.39 10.69 -11.49
N THR A 61 9.97 9.46 -11.80
CA THR A 61 8.75 8.87 -11.25
C THR A 61 9.08 7.68 -10.35
N VAL A 62 8.44 7.66 -9.18
CA VAL A 62 8.60 6.59 -8.17
C VAL A 62 7.22 6.09 -7.77
N ALA A 63 6.90 4.86 -8.11
CA ALA A 63 5.67 4.18 -7.69
C ALA A 63 5.93 3.36 -6.42
N ASP A 64 5.29 3.72 -5.31
CA ASP A 64 5.19 2.84 -4.15
C ASP A 64 4.04 1.87 -4.36
N MET A 65 4.36 0.66 -4.76
CA MET A 65 3.42 -0.43 -5.00
C MET A 65 3.35 -1.42 -3.82
N CYS A 66 3.77 -1.02 -2.62
CA CYS A 66 3.73 -1.89 -1.44
C CYS A 66 2.32 -2.41 -1.08
N GLN A 67 1.27 -1.77 -1.55
CA GLN A 67 -0.13 -2.18 -1.33
C GLN A 67 -0.77 -2.82 -2.56
N THR A 68 -0.06 -2.91 -3.70
CA THR A 68 -0.68 -3.28 -4.98
C THR A 68 0.15 -4.23 -5.84
N ALA A 69 1.44 -4.39 -5.55
CA ALA A 69 2.27 -5.37 -6.25
C ALA A 69 1.70 -6.79 -6.05
N GLY A 70 1.41 -7.50 -7.16
CA GLY A 70 0.76 -8.82 -7.12
C GLY A 70 -0.75 -8.80 -6.90
N LEU A 71 -1.36 -7.60 -6.81
CA LEU A 71 -2.80 -7.43 -6.65
C LEU A 71 -3.42 -6.69 -7.84
N ILE A 72 -2.84 -5.58 -8.25
CA ILE A 72 -3.32 -4.81 -9.40
C ILE A 72 -2.38 -5.05 -10.58
N ASP A 73 -2.92 -5.56 -11.67
CA ASP A 73 -2.16 -5.76 -12.90
C ASP A 73 -1.70 -4.41 -13.46
N THR A 74 -0.39 -4.20 -13.42
CA THR A 74 0.25 -2.95 -13.81
C THR A 74 1.48 -3.24 -14.64
N ASP A 75 1.44 -2.89 -15.91
CA ASP A 75 2.61 -2.95 -16.77
C ASP A 75 3.61 -1.84 -16.37
N ILE A 76 4.67 -2.23 -15.68
CA ILE A 76 5.76 -1.35 -15.22
C ILE A 76 6.91 -1.26 -16.23
N SER A 77 6.82 -1.92 -17.38
CA SER A 77 7.83 -1.83 -18.46
C SER A 77 7.75 -0.52 -19.24
N SER A 78 6.65 0.23 -19.07
CA SER A 78 6.47 1.56 -19.67
C SER A 78 7.54 2.54 -19.19
N THR A 79 7.98 3.42 -20.08
CA THR A 79 8.93 4.51 -19.77
C THR A 79 8.42 5.53 -18.76
N ASP A 80 7.14 5.43 -18.39
CA ASP A 80 6.55 6.28 -17.36
C ASP A 80 6.97 5.88 -15.93
N PHE A 81 7.53 4.68 -15.72
CA PHE A 81 7.98 4.17 -14.43
C PHE A 81 9.52 4.13 -14.37
N ASP A 82 10.16 5.06 -13.67
CA ASP A 82 11.62 4.98 -13.44
C ASP A 82 11.95 4.02 -12.30
N TYR A 83 11.17 4.08 -11.21
CA TYR A 83 11.37 3.24 -10.02
C TYR A 83 10.03 2.73 -9.49
N VAL A 84 10.00 1.46 -9.14
CA VAL A 84 8.86 0.78 -8.51
C VAL A 84 9.33 0.11 -7.24
N VAL A 85 8.72 0.45 -6.10
CA VAL A 85 9.04 -0.12 -4.80
C VAL A 85 7.97 -1.12 -4.39
N PHE A 86 8.36 -2.25 -3.82
CA PHE A 86 7.44 -3.27 -3.34
C PHE A 86 7.81 -3.82 -1.97
N ALA A 87 6.82 -4.37 -1.26
CA ALA A 87 7.00 -5.11 -0.01
C ALA A 87 6.57 -6.56 -0.20
N GLY A 88 7.51 -7.50 -0.01
CA GLY A 88 7.25 -8.92 -0.26
C GLY A 88 6.18 -9.53 0.65
N HIS A 89 6.04 -9.02 1.87
CA HIS A 89 5.15 -9.54 2.90
C HIS A 89 3.72 -8.97 2.91
N LYS A 90 3.36 -8.18 1.89
CA LYS A 90 2.00 -7.64 1.74
C LYS A 90 1.26 -8.39 0.63
N THR A 91 0.84 -7.69 -0.40
CA THR A 91 0.05 -8.21 -1.52
C THR A 91 0.81 -9.20 -2.43
N LEU A 92 2.11 -9.36 -2.23
CA LEU A 92 2.89 -10.45 -2.83
C LEU A 92 2.85 -11.76 -2.01
N TYR A 93 2.19 -11.77 -0.85
CA TYR A 93 1.99 -12.94 0.02
C TYR A 93 3.29 -13.64 0.48
N GLY A 94 4.44 -12.97 0.37
CA GLY A 94 5.72 -13.49 0.83
C GLY A 94 5.93 -13.32 2.34
N PRO A 95 7.00 -13.90 2.89
CA PRO A 95 7.36 -13.72 4.30
C PRO A 95 7.90 -12.33 4.59
N LEU A 96 7.97 -11.99 5.88
CA LEU A 96 8.68 -10.81 6.35
C LEU A 96 10.18 -10.88 6.01
N GLY A 97 10.81 -9.72 5.89
CA GLY A 97 12.26 -9.61 5.72
C GLY A 97 12.75 -9.53 4.27
N VAL A 98 11.83 -9.44 3.30
CA VAL A 98 12.18 -9.21 1.90
C VAL A 98 11.31 -8.09 1.31
N SER A 99 11.97 -7.11 0.71
CA SER A 99 11.38 -5.99 -0.02
C SER A 99 12.38 -5.55 -1.07
N GLY A 100 11.98 -4.76 -2.02
CA GLY A 100 12.89 -4.32 -3.07
C GLY A 100 12.36 -3.18 -3.90
N PHE A 101 13.15 -2.81 -4.88
CA PHE A 101 12.72 -1.91 -5.94
C PHE A 101 13.15 -2.46 -7.31
N ILE A 102 12.42 -2.06 -8.33
CA ILE A 102 12.69 -2.35 -9.73
C ILE A 102 12.97 -1.02 -10.42
N SER A 103 13.99 -0.97 -11.26
CA SER A 103 14.32 0.22 -12.04
C SER A 103 14.86 -0.14 -13.41
N GLN A 104 14.51 0.66 -14.40
CA GLN A 104 15.11 0.63 -15.74
C GLN A 104 16.45 1.41 -15.78
N TYR A 105 16.74 2.23 -14.75
CA TYR A 105 17.88 3.16 -14.70
C TYR A 105 18.66 3.04 -13.38
N PRO A 106 19.14 1.84 -13.02
CA PRO A 106 19.83 1.65 -11.75
C PRO A 106 21.13 2.45 -11.66
N GLU A 107 21.76 2.78 -12.81
CA GLU A 107 22.98 3.58 -12.88
C GLU A 107 22.83 5.02 -12.39
N ARG A 108 21.60 5.54 -12.35
CA ARG A 108 21.29 6.90 -11.86
C ARG A 108 21.27 6.99 -10.33
N LEU A 109 21.27 5.85 -9.64
CA LEU A 109 21.25 5.81 -8.18
C LEU A 109 22.64 5.59 -7.61
N LEU A 110 22.89 6.20 -6.47
CA LEU A 110 24.07 5.91 -5.65
C LEU A 110 23.66 5.02 -4.47
N PRO A 111 24.44 4.04 -4.07
CA PRO A 111 24.16 3.27 -2.86
C PRO A 111 24.21 4.19 -1.64
N LEU A 112 23.25 3.98 -0.71
CA LEU A 112 23.21 4.67 0.58
C LEU A 112 23.89 3.86 1.68
N ILE A 113 23.92 2.53 1.53
CA ILE A 113 24.48 1.59 2.49
C ILE A 113 25.68 0.90 1.82
N TYR A 114 26.79 0.88 2.52
CA TYR A 114 28.05 0.27 2.06
C TYR A 114 28.38 -0.91 2.97
N GLY A 115 28.87 -2.01 2.38
CA GLY A 115 29.25 -3.21 3.11
C GLY A 115 29.65 -4.34 2.18
N GLY A 116 30.08 -5.45 2.75
CA GLY A 116 30.41 -6.63 1.96
C GLY A 116 29.20 -7.16 1.21
N THR A 117 29.37 -7.48 -0.07
CA THR A 117 28.31 -8.01 -0.94
C THR A 117 28.48 -9.50 -1.25
N GLY A 118 29.64 -10.06 -0.88
CA GLY A 118 30.02 -11.45 -1.22
C GLY A 118 30.47 -11.64 -2.66
N VAL A 119 30.50 -10.59 -3.47
CA VAL A 119 31.05 -10.57 -4.84
C VAL A 119 32.28 -9.64 -4.89
N GLU A 120 33.20 -9.91 -5.83
CA GLU A 120 34.41 -9.11 -6.04
C GLU A 120 35.22 -8.91 -4.75
N SER A 121 35.43 -9.98 -3.97
CA SER A 121 36.04 -9.92 -2.63
C SER A 121 37.45 -9.28 -2.54
N ALA A 122 38.14 -9.16 -3.64
CA ALA A 122 39.43 -8.44 -3.73
C ALA A 122 39.26 -6.92 -3.87
N ASN A 123 38.07 -6.45 -4.26
CA ASN A 123 37.73 -5.03 -4.38
C ASN A 123 37.27 -4.51 -3.02
N GLN A 124 37.83 -3.41 -2.54
CA GLN A 124 37.45 -2.77 -1.28
C GLN A 124 36.27 -1.82 -1.44
N ASP A 125 35.94 -1.43 -2.66
CA ASP A 125 34.77 -0.59 -2.97
C ASP A 125 33.55 -1.43 -3.27
N MET A 126 32.36 -0.80 -3.22
CA MET A 126 31.11 -1.43 -3.66
C MET A 126 31.18 -1.79 -5.14
N PRO A 127 30.62 -2.92 -5.57
CA PRO A 127 30.48 -3.25 -6.98
C PRO A 127 29.81 -2.11 -7.76
N THR A 128 30.16 -1.96 -9.02
CA THR A 128 29.57 -0.96 -9.91
C THR A 128 28.30 -1.46 -10.59
N SER A 129 28.14 -2.79 -10.71
CA SER A 129 26.98 -3.43 -11.32
C SER A 129 25.78 -3.46 -10.39
N ALA A 130 24.60 -3.38 -10.96
CA ALA A 130 23.35 -3.69 -10.28
C ALA A 130 22.99 -5.18 -10.55
N PRO A 131 22.37 -5.86 -9.57
CA PRO A 131 21.84 -5.35 -8.30
C PRO A 131 22.88 -5.21 -7.17
N GLU A 132 24.07 -5.79 -7.28
CA GLU A 132 25.04 -5.99 -6.19
C GLU A 132 25.43 -4.68 -5.51
N ARG A 133 25.52 -3.58 -6.27
CA ARG A 133 25.86 -2.25 -5.73
C ARG A 133 24.84 -1.70 -4.71
N PHE A 134 23.64 -2.27 -4.64
CA PHE A 134 22.58 -1.87 -3.71
C PHE A 134 22.34 -2.90 -2.61
N GLU A 135 23.00 -4.04 -2.66
CA GLU A 135 22.74 -5.21 -1.82
C GLU A 135 23.91 -5.49 -0.87
N ALA A 136 24.11 -4.60 0.11
CA ALA A 136 25.13 -4.79 1.14
C ALA A 136 24.68 -5.78 2.21
N GLY A 137 25.56 -6.71 2.57
CA GLY A 137 25.34 -7.72 3.61
C GLY A 137 24.82 -9.06 3.07
N SER A 138 24.55 -9.98 3.99
CA SER A 138 24.02 -11.31 3.66
C SER A 138 22.50 -11.27 3.57
N HIS A 139 21.96 -11.67 2.43
CA HIS A 139 20.52 -11.70 2.21
C HIS A 139 19.86 -12.86 2.96
N SER A 140 18.58 -12.66 3.36
CA SER A 140 17.77 -13.73 3.92
C SER A 140 17.31 -14.70 2.83
N SER A 141 18.10 -15.75 2.59
CA SER A 141 17.77 -16.78 1.60
C SER A 141 16.42 -17.46 1.89
N ILE A 142 16.03 -17.60 3.16
CA ILE A 142 14.74 -18.15 3.58
C ILE A 142 13.58 -17.23 3.14
N ALA A 143 13.71 -15.93 3.38
CA ALA A 143 12.67 -14.98 2.97
C ALA A 143 12.57 -14.86 1.44
N ILE A 144 13.70 -14.90 0.73
CA ILE A 144 13.73 -14.89 -0.74
C ILE A 144 13.09 -16.17 -1.31
N ALA A 145 13.39 -17.34 -0.75
CA ALA A 145 12.77 -18.60 -1.16
C ALA A 145 11.25 -18.59 -0.93
N GLY A 146 10.80 -18.06 0.22
CA GLY A 146 9.37 -17.87 0.51
C GLY A 146 8.68 -16.91 -0.44
N LEU A 147 9.32 -15.77 -0.75
CA LEU A 147 8.79 -14.83 -1.76
C LEU A 147 8.72 -15.48 -3.14
N ASN A 148 9.74 -16.25 -3.55
CA ASN A 148 9.69 -16.98 -4.83
C ASN A 148 8.51 -17.97 -4.88
N ALA A 149 8.24 -18.67 -3.78
CA ALA A 149 7.09 -19.58 -3.72
C ALA A 149 5.75 -18.82 -3.85
N SER A 150 5.58 -17.70 -3.16
CA SER A 150 4.38 -16.89 -3.27
C SER A 150 4.20 -16.24 -4.65
N LEU A 151 5.28 -15.82 -5.29
CA LEU A 151 5.23 -15.29 -6.66
C LEU A 151 4.79 -16.37 -7.67
N ARG A 152 5.27 -17.60 -7.52
CA ARG A 152 4.80 -18.73 -8.35
C ARG A 152 3.32 -18.98 -8.14
N TRP A 153 2.85 -19.02 -6.90
CA TRP A 153 1.44 -19.15 -6.59
C TRP A 153 0.60 -18.03 -7.21
N LEU A 154 1.06 -16.77 -7.14
CA LEU A 154 0.39 -15.63 -7.78
C LEU A 154 0.30 -15.78 -9.30
N LEU A 155 1.36 -16.26 -9.95
CA LEU A 155 1.38 -16.49 -11.39
C LEU A 155 0.44 -17.64 -11.79
N GLU A 156 0.38 -18.71 -11.01
CA GLU A 156 -0.50 -19.88 -11.25
C GLU A 156 -1.97 -19.53 -11.00
N THR A 157 -2.26 -18.76 -9.95
CA THR A 157 -3.63 -18.33 -9.59
C THR A 157 -4.13 -17.24 -10.53
N GLY A 158 -3.23 -16.37 -10.98
CA GLY A 158 -3.53 -15.18 -11.79
C GLY A 158 -3.89 -13.96 -10.96
N ILE A 159 -3.24 -12.83 -11.23
CA ILE A 159 -3.42 -11.56 -10.50
C ILE A 159 -4.89 -11.10 -10.55
N HIS A 160 -5.55 -11.21 -11.69
CA HIS A 160 -6.97 -10.87 -11.83
C HIS A 160 -7.87 -11.71 -10.92
N ALA A 161 -7.62 -13.01 -10.80
CA ALA A 161 -8.41 -13.87 -9.91
C ALA A 161 -8.20 -13.51 -8.44
N VAL A 162 -6.97 -13.12 -8.06
CA VAL A 162 -6.67 -12.63 -6.70
C VAL A 162 -7.38 -11.33 -6.43
N PHE A 163 -7.33 -10.37 -7.36
CA PHE A 163 -8.02 -9.09 -7.25
C PHE A 163 -9.54 -9.25 -7.16
N ASP A 164 -10.14 -10.05 -8.05
CA ASP A 164 -11.58 -10.31 -8.05
C ASP A 164 -12.05 -10.95 -6.73
N ARG A 165 -11.27 -11.87 -6.18
CA ARG A 165 -11.55 -12.48 -4.88
C ARG A 165 -11.46 -11.46 -3.76
N GLU A 166 -10.44 -10.61 -3.75
CA GLU A 166 -10.32 -9.52 -2.77
C GLU A 166 -11.48 -8.53 -2.88
N GLN A 167 -11.90 -8.15 -4.09
CA GLN A 167 -13.03 -7.24 -4.27
C GLN A 167 -14.36 -7.84 -3.78
N LYS A 168 -14.59 -9.15 -3.98
CA LYS A 168 -15.75 -9.85 -3.40
C LYS A 168 -15.70 -9.85 -1.88
N ASN A 169 -14.54 -10.13 -1.30
CA ASN A 169 -14.35 -10.09 0.15
C ASN A 169 -14.48 -8.66 0.72
N LYS A 170 -14.03 -7.64 -0.03
CA LYS A 170 -14.26 -6.23 0.33
C LYS A 170 -15.74 -5.88 0.36
N ALA A 171 -16.50 -6.28 -0.66
CA ALA A 171 -17.95 -6.04 -0.69
C ALA A 171 -18.61 -6.71 0.52
N ARG A 172 -18.24 -7.94 0.85
CA ARG A 172 -18.75 -8.64 2.02
C ARG A 172 -18.38 -7.96 3.35
N LEU A 173 -17.14 -7.47 3.47
CA LEU A 173 -16.73 -6.67 4.64
C LEU A 173 -17.58 -5.41 4.80
N ILE A 174 -17.82 -4.67 3.70
CA ILE A 174 -18.64 -3.47 3.72
C ILE A 174 -20.10 -3.82 4.12
N GLU A 175 -20.68 -4.89 3.58
CA GLU A 175 -22.01 -5.35 3.95
C GLU A 175 -22.13 -5.63 5.47
N VAL A 176 -21.13 -6.24 6.08
CA VAL A 176 -21.10 -6.49 7.52
C VAL A 176 -21.02 -5.19 8.31
N LEU A 177 -20.11 -4.28 7.92
CA LEU A 177 -19.92 -3.00 8.60
C LEU A 177 -21.15 -2.07 8.50
N GLU A 178 -21.87 -2.11 7.37
CA GLU A 178 -23.05 -1.26 7.13
C GLU A 178 -24.30 -1.68 7.91
N GLN A 179 -24.28 -2.83 8.58
CA GLN A 179 -25.36 -3.25 9.46
C GLN A 179 -25.42 -2.43 10.76
N TYR A 180 -24.33 -1.72 11.08
CA TYR A 180 -24.15 -0.97 12.32
C TYR A 180 -24.11 0.52 12.06
N ASP A 181 -25.10 1.28 12.50
CA ASP A 181 -25.23 2.72 12.25
C ASP A 181 -24.24 3.59 13.06
N ASN A 182 -23.62 3.00 14.11
CA ASN A 182 -22.54 3.61 14.86
C ASN A 182 -21.14 3.48 14.19
N ILE A 183 -21.08 2.88 12.99
CA ILE A 183 -19.83 2.71 12.23
C ILE A 183 -19.82 3.61 11.01
N ARG A 184 -18.88 4.53 10.96
CA ARG A 184 -18.62 5.38 9.79
C ARG A 184 -17.48 4.82 8.96
N ILE A 185 -17.79 4.30 7.77
CA ILE A 185 -16.82 3.75 6.82
C ILE A 185 -16.22 4.88 5.97
N ILE A 186 -14.90 4.88 5.82
CA ILE A 186 -14.19 5.77 4.88
C ILE A 186 -14.21 5.10 3.50
N LYS A 187 -15.06 5.61 2.61
CA LYS A 187 -15.26 5.08 1.26
C LYS A 187 -14.61 5.96 0.20
N ALA A 188 -14.06 5.32 -0.83
CA ALA A 188 -13.70 5.93 -2.09
C ALA A 188 -14.25 5.08 -3.25
N SER A 189 -14.32 5.64 -4.47
CA SER A 189 -14.85 4.92 -5.64
C SER A 189 -14.02 3.68 -5.98
N ASP A 190 -12.70 3.84 -5.95
CA ASP A 190 -11.74 2.81 -6.29
C ASP A 190 -10.87 2.51 -5.08
N GLN A 191 -11.12 1.36 -4.43
CA GLN A 191 -10.41 0.91 -3.25
C GLN A 191 -10.00 -0.56 -3.38
N ILE A 192 -8.81 -0.86 -2.86
CA ILE A 192 -8.39 -2.24 -2.56
C ILE A 192 -9.16 -2.77 -1.34
N GLY A 193 -8.96 -4.03 -0.98
CA GLY A 193 -9.59 -4.71 0.16
C GLY A 193 -9.17 -4.19 1.54
N LEU A 194 -8.97 -2.88 1.67
CA LEU A 194 -8.56 -2.19 2.88
C LEU A 194 -9.60 -1.12 3.22
N ILE A 195 -10.24 -1.24 4.38
CA ILE A 195 -11.35 -0.40 4.82
C ILE A 195 -11.03 0.18 6.19
N SER A 196 -10.97 1.51 6.28
CA SER A 196 -10.86 2.24 7.54
C SER A 196 -12.22 2.70 8.04
N CYS A 197 -12.43 2.56 9.35
CA CYS A 197 -13.69 2.90 10.01
C CYS A 197 -13.45 3.77 11.24
N LEU A 198 -14.46 4.55 11.58
CA LEU A 198 -14.61 5.24 12.86
C LEU A 198 -15.85 4.67 13.56
N PHE A 199 -15.78 4.57 14.87
CA PHE A 199 -16.87 4.12 15.71
C PHE A 199 -17.33 5.29 16.56
N ASP A 200 -18.64 5.55 16.56
CA ASP A 200 -19.17 6.63 17.38
C ASP A 200 -18.98 6.32 18.86
N GLN A 201 -18.62 7.33 19.63
CA GLN A 201 -18.35 7.30 21.07
C GLN A 201 -17.08 6.53 21.52
N TYR A 202 -16.40 5.80 20.62
CA TYR A 202 -15.22 5.02 20.95
C TYR A 202 -13.99 5.48 20.19
N SER A 203 -12.86 5.46 20.87
CA SER A 203 -11.56 5.60 20.22
C SER A 203 -11.18 4.34 19.44
N SER A 204 -10.27 4.49 18.48
CA SER A 204 -9.75 3.35 17.72
C SER A 204 -9.04 2.30 18.60
N ASP A 205 -8.49 2.70 19.75
CA ASP A 205 -7.78 1.81 20.67
C ASP A 205 -8.75 1.02 21.55
N GLU A 206 -9.85 1.62 22.03
CA GLU A 206 -10.91 0.93 22.78
C GLU A 206 -11.55 -0.17 21.91
N ILE A 207 -11.94 0.17 20.69
CA ILE A 207 -12.46 -0.82 19.72
C ILE A 207 -11.40 -1.89 19.45
N GLY A 208 -10.13 -1.49 19.33
CA GLY A 208 -9.03 -2.41 19.13
C GLY A 208 -8.88 -3.44 20.25
N GLN A 209 -9.06 -3.04 21.50
CA GLN A 209 -9.02 -3.96 22.62
C GLN A 209 -10.14 -5.02 22.50
N VAL A 210 -11.38 -4.60 22.27
CA VAL A 210 -12.54 -5.51 22.14
C VAL A 210 -12.37 -6.48 20.98
N LEU A 211 -11.92 -6.00 19.81
CA LEU A 211 -11.67 -6.86 18.64
C LEU A 211 -10.57 -7.88 18.89
N SER A 212 -9.48 -7.46 19.56
CA SER A 212 -8.37 -8.35 19.91
C SER A 212 -8.80 -9.49 20.85
N GLU A 213 -9.61 -9.18 21.88
CA GLU A 213 -10.17 -10.15 22.81
C GLU A 213 -11.08 -11.18 22.12
N ARG A 214 -11.61 -10.84 20.92
CA ARG A 214 -12.46 -11.70 20.08
C ARG A 214 -11.72 -12.36 18.92
N ASN A 215 -10.40 -12.33 18.94
CA ASN A 215 -9.54 -12.92 17.90
C ASN A 215 -9.80 -12.35 16.49
N ILE A 216 -10.20 -11.09 16.38
CA ILE A 216 -10.30 -10.40 15.10
C ILE A 216 -8.97 -9.69 14.81
N ALA A 217 -8.37 -10.00 13.66
CA ALA A 217 -7.18 -9.30 13.18
C ALA A 217 -7.57 -7.96 12.54
N PHE A 218 -7.01 -6.88 13.03
CA PHE A 218 -7.24 -5.49 12.58
C PHE A 218 -6.00 -4.65 12.84
N ARG A 219 -6.08 -3.37 12.50
CA ARG A 219 -5.10 -2.37 12.92
C ARG A 219 -5.81 -1.12 13.41
N SER A 220 -5.39 -0.56 14.58
CA SER A 220 -5.85 0.75 15.08
C SER A 220 -4.79 1.83 14.93
N GLY A 221 -5.21 3.09 15.01
CA GLY A 221 -4.35 4.28 15.06
C GLY A 221 -4.01 4.87 13.70
N LEU A 222 -2.80 5.42 13.56
CA LEU A 222 -2.39 6.26 12.41
C LEU A 222 -1.80 5.49 11.23
N HIS A 223 -1.70 4.16 11.28
CA HIS A 223 -1.23 3.30 10.18
C HIS A 223 0.09 3.74 9.52
N CYS A 224 1.02 4.34 10.30
CA CYS A 224 2.28 4.92 9.82
C CYS A 224 2.10 6.08 8.82
N ALA A 225 0.92 6.73 8.78
CA ALA A 225 0.58 7.76 7.79
C ALA A 225 -0.13 8.97 8.44
N PRO A 226 0.50 9.71 9.36
CA PRO A 226 -0.14 10.81 10.08
C PRO A 226 -0.66 11.91 9.15
N CYS A 227 0.03 12.21 8.05
CA CYS A 227 -0.42 13.22 7.07
C CYS A 227 -1.72 12.80 6.37
N ALA A 228 -1.93 11.50 6.09
CA ALA A 228 -3.18 11.03 5.53
C ALA A 228 -4.33 11.23 6.54
N HIS A 229 -4.10 10.94 7.82
CA HIS A 229 -5.09 11.18 8.88
C HIS A 229 -5.37 12.66 9.11
N GLN A 230 -4.39 13.56 8.97
CA GLN A 230 -4.63 15.00 8.95
C GLN A 230 -5.53 15.41 7.80
N PHE A 231 -5.28 14.86 6.60
CA PHE A 231 -6.08 15.15 5.42
C PHE A 231 -7.54 14.69 5.55
N ILE A 232 -7.78 13.47 6.05
CA ILE A 232 -9.13 12.92 6.25
C ILE A 232 -9.76 13.32 7.61
N LYS A 233 -9.09 14.19 8.39
CA LYS A 233 -9.55 14.74 9.69
C LYS A 233 -9.80 13.68 10.77
N THR A 234 -8.97 12.66 10.81
CA THR A 234 -8.98 11.61 11.83
C THR A 234 -7.74 11.64 12.72
N PHE A 235 -6.86 12.63 12.54
CA PHE A 235 -5.72 12.88 13.44
C PHE A 235 -6.20 13.58 14.72
N PRO A 236 -5.67 13.26 15.91
CA PRO A 236 -4.63 12.26 16.21
C PRO A 236 -5.15 10.84 16.50
N ALA A 237 -6.46 10.64 16.61
CA ALA A 237 -7.07 9.39 17.07
C ALA A 237 -6.86 8.23 16.09
N GLY A 238 -6.71 8.52 14.79
CA GLY A 238 -6.60 7.47 13.78
C GLY A 238 -7.93 6.80 13.45
N THR A 239 -7.87 5.57 12.96
CA THR A 239 -9.02 4.75 12.57
C THR A 239 -8.82 3.31 13.00
N VAL A 240 -9.89 2.52 13.04
CA VAL A 240 -9.82 1.05 12.98
C VAL A 240 -9.79 0.64 11.51
N ARG A 241 -8.82 -0.16 11.11
CA ARG A 241 -8.64 -0.60 9.74
C ARG A 241 -8.75 -2.11 9.64
N PHE A 242 -9.65 -2.57 8.81
CA PHE A 242 -9.77 -3.94 8.38
C PHE A 242 -9.10 -4.15 7.03
N SER A 243 -8.53 -5.31 6.80
CA SER A 243 -7.97 -5.69 5.51
C SER A 243 -8.43 -7.08 5.16
N VAL A 244 -8.94 -7.26 3.96
CA VAL A 244 -9.31 -8.56 3.41
C VAL A 244 -8.42 -8.90 2.23
N GLY A 245 -8.24 -10.18 1.97
CA GLY A 245 -7.45 -10.69 0.87
C GLY A 245 -8.04 -11.98 0.31
N TYR A 246 -7.25 -12.67 -0.50
CA TYR A 246 -7.67 -13.88 -1.21
C TYR A 246 -8.20 -15.01 -0.29
N PHE A 247 -7.59 -15.19 0.88
CA PHE A 247 -7.84 -16.34 1.75
C PHE A 247 -9.00 -16.14 2.74
N ASN A 248 -9.59 -14.95 2.83
CA ASN A 248 -10.75 -14.75 3.71
C ASN A 248 -11.96 -15.57 3.23
N ASN A 249 -12.73 -16.05 4.19
CA ASN A 249 -13.89 -16.91 4.01
C ASN A 249 -15.09 -16.44 4.85
N ASP A 250 -16.24 -17.08 4.71
CA ASP A 250 -17.49 -16.67 5.37
C ASP A 250 -17.43 -16.76 6.91
N GLU A 251 -16.59 -17.62 7.47
CA GLU A 251 -16.41 -17.72 8.91
C GLU A 251 -15.75 -16.47 9.48
N ASP A 252 -14.75 -15.90 8.78
CA ASP A 252 -14.09 -14.65 9.17
C ASP A 252 -15.10 -13.51 9.30
N PHE A 253 -15.99 -13.37 8.31
CA PHE A 253 -17.03 -12.34 8.32
C PHE A 253 -18.06 -12.57 9.41
N SER A 254 -18.44 -13.83 9.67
CA SER A 254 -19.35 -14.18 10.75
C SER A 254 -18.74 -13.94 12.13
N MET A 255 -17.43 -14.14 12.28
CA MET A 255 -16.72 -13.79 13.51
C MET A 255 -16.67 -12.28 13.74
N LEU A 256 -16.38 -11.53 12.69
CA LEU A 256 -16.39 -10.07 12.74
C LEU A 256 -17.78 -9.56 13.11
N ASP A 257 -18.83 -10.05 12.48
CA ASP A 257 -20.21 -9.64 12.74
C ASP A 257 -20.58 -9.84 14.23
N ARG A 258 -20.28 -11.00 14.82
CA ARG A 258 -20.48 -11.23 16.25
C ARG A 258 -19.70 -10.28 17.15
N ALA A 259 -18.48 -9.91 16.76
CA ALA A 259 -17.67 -8.94 17.49
C ALA A 259 -18.26 -7.52 17.43
N LEU A 260 -18.75 -7.12 16.24
CA LEU A 260 -19.40 -5.82 16.03
C LEU A 260 -20.75 -5.74 16.73
N GLN A 261 -21.54 -6.81 16.71
CA GLN A 261 -22.79 -6.89 17.46
C GLN A 261 -22.58 -6.66 18.96
N TYR A 262 -21.56 -7.29 19.53
CA TYR A 262 -21.23 -7.06 20.93
C TYR A 262 -20.83 -5.60 21.21
N ILE A 263 -20.04 -4.97 20.33
CA ILE A 263 -19.68 -3.55 20.47
C ILE A 263 -20.95 -2.69 20.42
N TYR A 264 -21.83 -2.98 19.47
CA TYR A 264 -23.08 -2.24 19.27
C TYR A 264 -24.04 -2.33 20.44
N GLU A 265 -24.20 -3.52 21.05
CA GLU A 265 -25.09 -3.74 22.20
C GLU A 265 -24.54 -3.16 23.52
N ASN A 266 -23.26 -2.81 23.58
CA ASN A 266 -22.60 -2.25 24.76
C ASN A 266 -22.11 -0.79 24.54
N SER A 267 -22.59 -0.15 23.49
CA SER A 267 -22.35 1.26 23.17
C SER A 267 -23.36 2.22 23.79
#